data_15afdf7a732f55a0ec432c225bdcd4d1
#
_entry.id   15afdf7a732f55a0ec432c225bdcd4d1
#
_cell.length_a   1.000
_cell.length_b   1.000
_cell.length_c   1.000
_cell.angle_alpha   90.00
_cell.angle_beta   90.00
_cell.angle_gamma   90.00
#
_symmetry.space_group_name_H-M   'P 1'
#
loop_
_entity.id
_entity.type
_entity.pdbx_description
1 polymer ?
#
loop_
_entity_poly.entity_id
_entity_poly.type
_entity_poly.pdbx_seq_one_letter_code
_entity_poly.pdbx_strand_id
1 'polypeptide(L)'
;DGLLENGRDIFYLSLEEIYAWYDGRAVQTNIKGLTQLRKAEYQSYEQQDLPHHFWTYGVVYHHNSYQYPYQENIQLDGDLQGTGCYPGVVENKIRLIFSPDDELSLNGQILCTVRTDPGWAPLFPTAGGILVERGSTLSHSAVVARELGIPAIVGIPNITKILHDGELVKMDGALGTIIRLEEQNHG
;
A
#
# COMPACT_ATOMS: atom_id res chain seq x y z
N ASP A 1 9.25 -7.19 -37.79
CA ASP A 1 9.99 -5.96 -37.52
C ASP A 1 9.11 -4.77 -37.84
N GLY A 2 8.91 -3.85 -36.89
CA GLY A 2 8.06 -2.66 -37.04
C GLY A 2 6.59 -2.81 -36.64
N LEU A 3 6.21 -3.97 -36.09
CA LEU A 3 4.85 -4.24 -35.61
C LEU A 3 4.53 -3.55 -34.28
N LEU A 4 5.52 -3.34 -33.45
CA LEU A 4 5.46 -2.65 -32.18
C LEU A 4 6.39 -1.42 -32.22
N GLU A 5 6.06 -0.39 -31.46
CA GLU A 5 6.95 0.78 -31.32
C GLU A 5 8.16 0.44 -30.46
N ASN A 6 7.94 -0.35 -29.40
CA ASN A 6 8.96 -0.84 -28.51
C ASN A 6 8.76 -2.35 -28.28
N GLY A 7 9.84 -3.11 -28.13
CA GLY A 7 9.73 -4.54 -27.83
C GLY A 7 8.95 -4.88 -26.56
N ARG A 8 8.98 -3.97 -25.56
CA ARG A 8 8.18 -4.12 -24.33
C ARG A 8 6.68 -3.93 -24.53
N ASP A 9 6.25 -3.39 -25.66
CA ASP A 9 4.82 -3.21 -25.94
C ASP A 9 4.09 -4.55 -26.11
N ILE A 10 4.83 -5.63 -26.28
CA ILE A 10 4.29 -6.99 -26.29
C ILE A 10 3.53 -7.35 -25.01
N PHE A 11 3.88 -6.76 -23.86
CA PHE A 11 3.20 -7.01 -22.58
C PHE A 11 1.79 -6.39 -22.50
N TYR A 12 1.40 -5.58 -23.48
CA TYR A 12 0.03 -5.09 -23.63
C TYR A 12 -0.84 -5.99 -24.54
N LEU A 13 -0.31 -7.13 -25.00
CA LEU A 13 -1.03 -8.10 -25.81
C LEU A 13 -1.27 -9.39 -25.01
N SER A 14 -2.40 -10.04 -25.26
CA SER A 14 -2.63 -11.39 -24.74
C SER A 14 -1.84 -12.44 -25.55
N LEU A 15 -1.59 -13.59 -24.95
CA LEU A 15 -0.91 -14.69 -25.64
C LEU A 15 -1.72 -15.15 -26.85
N GLU A 16 -3.06 -15.18 -26.76
CA GLU A 16 -3.95 -15.56 -27.82
C GLU A 16 -3.84 -14.60 -29.02
N GLU A 17 -3.71 -13.29 -28.77
CA GLU A 17 -3.53 -12.29 -29.83
C GLU A 17 -2.19 -12.46 -30.52
N ILE A 18 -1.12 -12.73 -29.75
CA ILE A 18 0.21 -12.98 -30.29
C ILE A 18 0.22 -14.23 -31.18
N TYR A 19 -0.35 -15.35 -30.69
CA TYR A 19 -0.44 -16.57 -31.46
C TYR A 19 -1.36 -16.45 -32.66
N ALA A 20 -2.54 -15.81 -32.52
CA ALA A 20 -3.43 -15.60 -33.63
C ALA A 20 -2.78 -14.76 -34.75
N TRP A 21 -1.98 -13.80 -34.37
CA TRP A 21 -1.22 -12.99 -35.33
C TRP A 21 -0.14 -13.81 -36.03
N TYR A 22 0.64 -14.59 -35.26
CA TYR A 22 1.70 -15.47 -35.80
C TYR A 22 1.13 -16.51 -36.78
N ASP A 23 0.00 -17.09 -36.45
CA ASP A 23 -0.69 -18.09 -37.26
C ASP A 23 -1.49 -17.49 -38.45
N GLY A 24 -1.51 -16.18 -38.60
CA GLY A 24 -2.30 -15.51 -39.63
C GLY A 24 -3.83 -15.54 -39.39
N ARG A 25 -4.29 -15.81 -38.17
CA ARG A 25 -5.71 -15.88 -37.78
C ARG A 25 -6.20 -14.64 -37.05
N ALA A 26 -5.33 -13.65 -36.86
CA ALA A 26 -5.69 -12.44 -36.13
C ALA A 26 -6.76 -11.63 -36.86
N VAL A 27 -7.84 -11.29 -36.16
CA VAL A 27 -8.89 -10.38 -36.64
C VAL A 27 -8.41 -8.93 -36.60
N GLN A 28 -7.61 -8.60 -35.55
CA GLN A 28 -7.02 -7.28 -35.40
C GLN A 28 -5.61 -7.26 -36.01
N THR A 29 -5.43 -6.47 -37.06
CA THR A 29 -4.15 -6.34 -37.76
C THR A 29 -3.34 -5.14 -37.31
N ASN A 30 -3.99 -4.12 -36.71
CA ASN A 30 -3.32 -2.94 -36.19
C ASN A 30 -2.87 -3.15 -34.73
N ILE A 31 -1.85 -3.99 -34.55
CA ILE A 31 -1.29 -4.30 -33.23
C ILE A 31 -0.71 -3.06 -32.55
N LYS A 32 -0.05 -2.19 -33.32
CA LYS A 32 0.49 -0.93 -32.81
C LYS A 32 -0.59 -0.03 -32.22
N GLY A 33 -1.69 0.16 -32.91
CA GLY A 33 -2.83 0.95 -32.39
C GLY A 33 -3.47 0.31 -31.15
N LEU A 34 -3.56 -1.02 -31.12
CA LEU A 34 -4.08 -1.75 -29.95
C LEU A 34 -3.17 -1.57 -28.72
N THR A 35 -1.87 -1.69 -28.87
CA THR A 35 -0.92 -1.49 -27.75
C THR A 35 -0.90 -0.05 -27.26
N GLN A 36 -0.99 0.94 -28.16
CA GLN A 36 -1.11 2.35 -27.78
C GLN A 36 -2.39 2.63 -26.97
N LEU A 37 -3.51 2.09 -27.41
CA LEU A 37 -4.79 2.21 -26.68
C LEU A 37 -4.69 1.64 -25.27
N ARG A 38 -4.18 0.43 -25.14
CA ARG A 38 -4.02 -0.24 -23.83
C ARG A 38 -3.00 0.42 -22.92
N LYS A 39 -1.94 1.01 -23.48
CA LYS A 39 -1.02 1.85 -22.72
C LYS A 39 -1.70 3.07 -22.13
N ALA A 40 -2.48 3.78 -22.94
CA ALA A 40 -3.22 4.96 -22.49
C ALA A 40 -4.24 4.58 -21.40
N GLU A 41 -4.95 3.46 -21.57
CA GLU A 41 -5.85 2.91 -20.57
C GLU A 41 -5.12 2.57 -19.27
N TYR A 42 -3.99 1.85 -19.34
CA TYR A 42 -3.20 1.49 -18.17
C TYR A 42 -2.68 2.73 -17.42
N GLN A 43 -2.21 3.74 -18.15
CA GLN A 43 -1.77 5.00 -17.55
C GLN A 43 -2.91 5.76 -16.86
N SER A 44 -4.15 5.63 -17.36
CA SER A 44 -5.32 6.24 -16.69
C SER A 44 -5.60 5.63 -15.32
N TYR A 45 -5.21 4.38 -15.08
CA TYR A 45 -5.40 3.71 -13.79
C TYR A 45 -4.52 4.31 -12.68
N GLU A 46 -3.36 4.87 -13.00
CA GLU A 46 -2.49 5.55 -12.04
C GLU A 46 -3.16 6.79 -11.41
N GLN A 47 -4.11 7.37 -12.12
CA GLN A 47 -4.85 8.56 -11.67
C GLN A 47 -6.10 8.21 -10.85
N GLN A 48 -6.44 6.93 -10.74
CA GLN A 48 -7.63 6.47 -10.02
C GLN A 48 -7.29 6.17 -8.57
N ASP A 49 -7.95 6.87 -7.65
CA ASP A 49 -7.90 6.54 -6.23
C ASP A 49 -8.87 5.39 -5.97
N LEU A 50 -8.32 4.16 -6.01
CA LEU A 50 -9.12 2.95 -5.82
C LEU A 50 -9.25 2.64 -4.33
N PRO A 51 -10.44 2.23 -3.87
CA PRO A 51 -10.63 1.81 -2.49
C PRO A 51 -9.83 0.53 -2.22
N HIS A 52 -9.38 0.38 -0.97
CA HIS A 52 -8.61 -0.80 -0.54
C HIS A 52 -9.43 -2.08 -0.55
N HIS A 53 -10.74 -1.94 -0.31
CA HIS A 53 -11.71 -3.03 -0.27
C HIS A 53 -12.98 -2.60 -1.00
N PHE A 54 -13.59 -3.52 -1.72
CA PHE A 54 -14.89 -3.34 -2.34
C PHE A 54 -15.63 -4.67 -2.34
N TRP A 55 -16.94 -4.60 -2.43
CA TRP A 55 -17.83 -5.76 -2.42
C TRP A 55 -18.52 -5.89 -3.76
N THR A 56 -18.65 -7.11 -4.24
CA THR A 56 -19.45 -7.42 -5.43
C THR A 56 -20.51 -8.44 -5.07
N TYR A 57 -21.67 -8.31 -5.66
CA TYR A 57 -22.75 -9.28 -5.54
C TYR A 57 -22.94 -10.01 -6.86
N GLY A 58 -22.98 -11.35 -6.79
CA GLY A 58 -23.15 -12.19 -7.98
C GLY A 58 -21.85 -12.41 -8.76
N VAL A 59 -21.98 -12.74 -10.04
CA VAL A 59 -20.82 -12.98 -10.92
C VAL A 59 -20.12 -11.66 -11.23
N VAL A 60 -18.81 -11.62 -11.05
CA VAL A 60 -18.01 -10.44 -11.32
C VAL A 60 -17.76 -10.30 -12.82
N TYR A 61 -18.26 -9.23 -13.40
CA TYR A 61 -18.01 -8.85 -14.80
C TYR A 61 -17.23 -7.54 -14.86
N HIS A 62 -16.64 -7.25 -16.00
CA HIS A 62 -15.84 -6.07 -16.24
C HIS A 62 -16.56 -4.73 -16.00
N HIS A 63 -17.88 -4.72 -16.07
CA HIS A 63 -18.73 -3.53 -15.92
C HIS A 63 -19.64 -3.59 -14.69
N ASN A 64 -19.30 -4.41 -13.69
CA ASN A 64 -20.10 -4.45 -12.47
C ASN A 64 -20.02 -3.12 -11.72
N SER A 65 -21.15 -2.72 -11.15
CA SER A 65 -21.14 -1.67 -10.13
C SER A 65 -20.55 -2.24 -8.85
N TYR A 66 -19.54 -1.59 -8.33
CA TYR A 66 -18.90 -1.97 -7.07
C TYR A 66 -19.50 -1.13 -5.95
N GLN A 67 -19.80 -1.79 -4.82
CA GLN A 67 -20.13 -1.10 -3.59
C GLN A 67 -18.85 -0.93 -2.77
N TYR A 68 -18.51 0.30 -2.46
CA TYR A 68 -17.40 0.60 -1.59
C TYR A 68 -17.85 0.48 -0.14
N PRO A 69 -17.03 -0.10 0.76
CA PRO A 69 -17.31 -0.01 2.17
C PRO A 69 -17.51 1.46 2.55
N TYR A 70 -18.47 1.72 3.41
CA TYR A 70 -18.70 3.05 3.94
C TYR A 70 -17.38 3.59 4.50
N GLN A 71 -16.87 4.66 3.91
CA GLN A 71 -15.78 5.41 4.51
C GLN A 71 -16.41 6.15 5.69
N GLU A 72 -16.24 5.62 6.89
CA GLU A 72 -16.49 6.41 8.08
C GLU A 72 -15.67 7.70 7.90
N ASN A 73 -16.34 8.84 7.96
CA ASN A 73 -15.67 10.14 8.00
C ASN A 73 -14.73 10.09 9.18
N ILE A 74 -13.46 9.88 8.92
CA ILE A 74 -12.43 9.90 9.94
C ILE A 74 -12.45 11.31 10.47
N GLN A 75 -12.95 11.47 11.68
CA GLN A 75 -12.79 12.72 12.40
C GLN A 75 -11.28 12.89 12.60
N LEU A 76 -10.72 13.89 11.92
CA LEU A 76 -9.28 14.22 11.98
C LEU A 76 -8.84 14.71 13.36
N ASP A 77 -9.75 14.76 14.32
CA ASP A 77 -9.59 15.36 15.65
C ASP A 77 -9.83 14.33 16.76
N GLY A 78 -9.14 13.19 16.69
CA GLY A 78 -9.21 12.10 17.67
C GLY A 78 -8.04 11.13 17.59
N ASP A 79 -8.00 10.21 18.54
CA ASP A 79 -7.02 9.13 18.58
C ASP A 79 -7.13 8.28 17.30
N LEU A 80 -6.01 8.09 16.63
CA LEU A 80 -5.95 7.20 15.45
C LEU A 80 -6.06 5.76 15.92
N GLN A 81 -6.85 4.96 15.21
CA GLN A 81 -7.09 3.57 15.57
C GLN A 81 -6.90 2.63 14.37
N GLY A 82 -6.26 1.50 14.62
CA GLY A 82 -6.07 0.40 13.70
C GLY A 82 -6.20 -0.95 14.41
N THR A 83 -5.74 -1.99 13.75
CA THR A 83 -5.72 -3.34 14.34
C THR A 83 -4.36 -3.61 14.98
N GLY A 84 -4.33 -3.82 16.30
CA GLY A 84 -3.14 -4.24 17.02
C GLY A 84 -2.68 -5.63 16.59
N CYS A 85 -1.39 -5.77 16.29
CA CYS A 85 -0.82 -7.04 15.80
C CYS A 85 0.18 -7.67 16.75
N TYR A 86 0.93 -6.85 17.49
CA TYR A 86 1.83 -7.28 18.56
C TYR A 86 1.81 -6.24 19.68
N PRO A 87 1.71 -6.70 20.96
CA PRO A 87 1.57 -5.79 22.11
C PRO A 87 2.86 -5.02 22.41
N GLY A 88 2.68 -3.87 23.00
CA GLY A 88 3.74 -3.00 23.50
C GLY A 88 3.39 -1.54 23.30
N VAL A 89 3.85 -0.70 24.23
CA VAL A 89 3.66 0.75 24.17
C VAL A 89 4.98 1.39 23.80
N VAL A 90 4.97 2.21 22.75
CA VAL A 90 6.14 2.93 22.26
C VAL A 90 5.80 4.40 22.13
N GLU A 91 6.68 5.24 22.63
CA GLU A 91 6.63 6.69 22.48
C GLU A 91 7.90 7.14 21.78
N ASN A 92 7.77 7.53 20.52
CA ASN A 92 8.91 7.97 19.71
C ASN A 92 8.43 8.76 18.50
N LYS A 93 9.40 9.30 17.75
CA LYS A 93 9.16 10.00 16.50
C LYS A 93 8.77 9.04 15.38
N ILE A 94 7.87 9.50 14.54
CA ILE A 94 7.48 8.82 13.29
C ILE A 94 8.59 8.96 12.27
N ARG A 95 8.86 7.89 11.54
CA ARG A 95 9.63 7.90 10.31
C ARG A 95 8.74 7.42 9.17
N LEU A 96 8.34 8.37 8.29
CA LEU A 96 7.55 8.08 7.09
C LEU A 96 8.47 7.53 6.00
N ILE A 97 8.26 6.29 5.58
CA ILE A 97 9.05 5.65 4.53
C ILE A 97 8.10 5.06 3.49
N PHE A 98 8.35 5.32 2.23
CA PHE A 98 7.53 4.83 1.11
C PHE A 98 8.24 3.75 0.28
N SER A 99 9.58 3.66 0.38
CA SER A 99 10.40 2.60 -0.20
C SER A 99 11.42 2.10 0.82
N PRO A 100 11.69 0.78 0.89
CA PRO A 100 12.71 0.24 1.79
C PRO A 100 14.13 0.71 1.46
N ASP A 101 14.35 1.25 0.26
CA ASP A 101 15.64 1.78 -0.18
C ASP A 101 15.90 3.21 0.33
N ASP A 102 14.88 3.88 0.87
CA ASP A 102 14.98 5.28 1.32
C ASP A 102 15.75 5.42 2.64
N GLU A 103 15.84 4.35 3.43
CA GLU A 103 16.45 4.39 4.75
C GLU A 103 17.10 3.04 5.09
N LEU A 104 18.25 3.06 5.77
CA LEU A 104 18.96 1.84 6.18
C LEU A 104 18.73 1.45 7.64
N SER A 105 18.33 2.40 8.50
CA SER A 105 18.10 2.16 9.92
C SER A 105 17.15 3.20 10.52
N LEU A 106 16.19 2.73 11.29
CA LEU A 106 15.19 3.57 11.97
C LEU A 106 15.66 4.06 13.35
N ASN A 107 16.77 3.56 13.87
CA ASN A 107 17.32 3.97 15.16
C ASN A 107 16.29 3.98 16.31
N GLY A 108 15.37 3.02 16.32
CA GLY A 108 14.29 2.91 17.31
C GLY A 108 13.08 3.80 17.05
N GLN A 109 13.06 4.59 15.99
CA GLN A 109 11.87 5.36 15.60
C GLN A 109 10.72 4.45 15.17
N ILE A 110 9.51 5.01 15.11
CA ILE A 110 8.32 4.28 14.68
C ILE A 110 8.21 4.36 13.15
N LEU A 111 8.32 3.20 12.50
CA LEU A 111 8.10 3.08 11.06
C LEU A 111 6.62 3.37 10.75
N CYS A 112 6.36 4.29 9.84
CA CYS A 112 5.04 4.52 9.28
C CYS A 112 5.08 4.43 7.76
N THR A 113 4.25 3.56 7.18
CA THR A 113 4.23 3.32 5.74
C THR A 113 2.85 2.91 5.24
N VAL A 114 2.65 3.00 3.90
CA VAL A 114 1.38 2.59 3.28
C VAL A 114 1.22 1.07 3.32
N ARG A 115 2.26 0.33 2.95
CA ARG A 115 2.28 -1.15 2.91
C ARG A 115 3.71 -1.65 2.99
N THR A 116 3.86 -2.91 3.34
CA THR A 116 5.17 -3.58 3.34
C THR A 116 5.14 -4.86 2.51
N ASP A 117 6.29 -5.24 2.04
CA ASP A 117 6.59 -6.50 1.36
C ASP A 117 7.88 -7.12 1.94
N PRO A 118 8.33 -8.29 1.49
CA PRO A 118 9.54 -8.91 2.00
C PRO A 118 10.82 -8.08 1.92
N GLY A 119 10.89 -7.10 1.02
CA GLY A 119 12.04 -6.18 0.90
C GLY A 119 12.23 -5.27 2.12
N TRP A 120 11.18 -5.11 2.94
CA TRP A 120 11.23 -4.30 4.17
C TRP A 120 11.85 -5.01 5.38
N ALA A 121 12.07 -6.33 5.28
CA ALA A 121 12.57 -7.14 6.40
C ALA A 121 13.85 -6.61 7.08
N PRO A 122 14.83 -6.01 6.35
CA PRO A 122 16.03 -5.45 6.98
C PRO A 122 15.76 -4.24 7.89
N LEU A 123 14.70 -3.47 7.67
CA LEU A 123 14.37 -2.29 8.46
C LEU A 123 13.67 -2.63 9.78
N PHE A 124 12.86 -3.67 9.80
CA PHE A 124 12.05 -4.00 10.97
C PHE A 124 12.85 -4.14 12.28
N PRO A 125 14.00 -4.85 12.33
CA PRO A 125 14.75 -4.98 13.56
C PRO A 125 15.28 -3.66 14.12
N THR A 126 15.30 -2.60 13.31
CA THR A 126 15.77 -1.26 13.71
C THR A 126 14.65 -0.34 14.17
N ALA A 127 13.39 -0.76 13.99
CA ALA A 127 12.20 -0.02 14.37
C ALA A 127 11.85 -0.21 15.85
N GLY A 128 11.43 0.86 16.51
CA GLY A 128 10.83 0.77 17.85
C GLY A 128 9.37 0.34 17.81
N GLY A 129 8.67 0.62 16.70
CA GLY A 129 7.29 0.24 16.45
C GLY A 129 6.96 0.31 14.96
N ILE A 130 5.85 -0.30 14.55
CA ILE A 130 5.44 -0.39 13.14
C ILE A 130 3.99 0.03 12.99
N LEU A 131 3.74 1.03 12.13
CA LEU A 131 2.43 1.50 11.73
C LEU A 131 2.25 1.29 10.21
N VAL A 132 1.20 0.58 9.81
CA VAL A 132 0.94 0.29 8.40
C VAL A 132 -0.48 0.69 8.03
N GLU A 133 -0.61 1.54 7.02
CA GLU A 133 -1.91 2.02 6.55
C GLU A 133 -2.76 0.88 6.00
N ARG A 134 -2.16 0.03 5.14
CA ARG A 134 -2.83 -1.06 4.45
C ARG A 134 -2.30 -2.40 4.91
N GLY A 135 -3.12 -3.14 5.62
CA GLY A 135 -2.73 -4.47 6.10
C GLY A 135 -3.81 -5.10 6.95
N SER A 136 -3.62 -6.37 7.25
CA SER A 136 -4.44 -7.14 8.17
C SER A 136 -3.55 -7.87 9.17
N THR A 137 -4.13 -8.54 10.13
CA THR A 137 -3.41 -9.37 11.11
C THR A 137 -2.63 -10.54 10.47
N LEU A 138 -2.89 -10.83 9.20
CA LEU A 138 -2.19 -11.86 8.41
C LEU A 138 -1.24 -11.26 7.36
N SER A 139 -1.09 -9.93 7.33
CA SER A 139 -0.13 -9.28 6.43
C SER A 139 1.30 -9.60 6.79
N HIS A 140 2.21 -9.46 5.84
CA HIS A 140 3.65 -9.67 6.03
C HIS A 140 4.19 -8.88 7.23
N SER A 141 3.86 -7.59 7.34
CA SER A 141 4.25 -6.75 8.46
C SER A 141 3.79 -7.27 9.81
N ALA A 142 2.54 -7.74 9.90
CA ALA A 142 1.98 -8.27 11.14
C ALA A 142 2.65 -9.58 11.57
N VAL A 143 3.00 -10.45 10.62
CA VAL A 143 3.70 -11.72 10.89
C VAL A 143 5.12 -11.43 11.35
N VAL A 144 5.88 -10.61 10.61
CA VAL A 144 7.27 -10.30 10.97
C VAL A 144 7.37 -9.54 12.30
N ALA A 145 6.44 -8.60 12.56
CA ALA A 145 6.40 -7.89 13.84
C ALA A 145 6.25 -8.84 15.03
N ARG A 146 5.41 -9.88 14.89
CA ARG A 146 5.25 -10.92 15.92
C ARG A 146 6.51 -11.75 16.12
N GLU A 147 7.17 -12.13 15.03
CA GLU A 147 8.40 -12.92 15.07
C GLU A 147 9.55 -12.14 15.73
N LEU A 148 9.63 -10.84 15.49
CA LEU A 148 10.66 -9.97 16.03
C LEU A 148 10.30 -9.37 17.40
N GLY A 149 9.04 -9.49 17.84
CA GLY A 149 8.59 -8.91 19.10
C GLY A 149 8.45 -7.39 19.07
N ILE A 150 8.13 -6.81 17.91
CA ILE A 150 8.03 -5.36 17.72
C ILE A 150 6.56 -4.93 17.77
N PRO A 151 6.18 -3.93 18.61
CA PRO A 151 4.83 -3.40 18.64
C PRO A 151 4.37 -2.95 17.27
N ALA A 152 3.17 -3.40 16.85
CA ALA A 152 2.70 -3.14 15.50
C ALA A 152 1.18 -2.92 15.45
N ILE A 153 0.77 -1.96 14.64
CA ILE A 153 -0.61 -1.64 14.32
C ILE A 153 -0.75 -1.56 12.80
N VAL A 154 -1.77 -2.22 12.26
CA VAL A 154 -2.05 -2.23 10.82
C VAL A 154 -3.49 -1.79 10.52
N GLY A 155 -3.76 -1.44 9.27
CA GLY A 155 -5.10 -1.08 8.84
C GLY A 155 -5.57 0.27 9.40
N ILE A 156 -4.68 1.26 9.46
CA ILE A 156 -4.98 2.61 9.94
C ILE A 156 -5.23 3.50 8.72
N PRO A 157 -6.49 3.83 8.40
CA PRO A 157 -6.80 4.54 7.17
C PRO A 157 -6.10 5.91 7.09
N ASN A 158 -5.46 6.20 5.96
CA ASN A 158 -4.81 7.47 5.65
C ASN A 158 -3.74 7.94 6.66
N ILE A 159 -3.18 7.06 7.49
CA ILE A 159 -2.21 7.45 8.52
C ILE A 159 -1.00 8.18 7.92
N THR A 160 -0.57 7.78 6.74
CA THR A 160 0.57 8.39 6.04
C THR A 160 0.29 9.80 5.50
N LYS A 161 -0.99 10.20 5.44
CA LYS A 161 -1.43 11.57 5.10
C LYS A 161 -1.71 12.41 6.35
N ILE A 162 -1.99 11.76 7.49
CA ILE A 162 -2.36 12.41 8.75
C ILE A 162 -1.13 12.72 9.60
N LEU A 163 -0.22 11.76 9.73
CA LEU A 163 1.02 11.94 10.49
C LEU A 163 2.13 12.52 9.60
N HIS A 164 3.02 13.28 10.22
CA HIS A 164 4.16 13.89 9.54
C HIS A 164 5.47 13.23 9.98
N ASP A 165 6.45 13.23 9.08
CA ASP A 165 7.78 12.71 9.41
C ASP A 165 8.40 13.51 10.57
N GLY A 166 8.93 12.81 11.57
CA GLY A 166 9.48 13.39 12.79
C GLY A 166 8.45 13.75 13.88
N GLU A 167 7.16 13.59 13.63
CA GLU A 167 6.10 13.84 14.62
C GLU A 167 6.19 12.86 15.80
N LEU A 168 6.06 13.35 17.04
CA LEU A 168 6.09 12.53 18.24
C LEU A 168 4.72 11.91 18.50
N VAL A 169 4.70 10.58 18.63
CA VAL A 169 3.46 9.84 18.91
C VAL A 169 3.69 8.78 19.98
N LYS A 170 2.60 8.38 20.63
CA LYS A 170 2.51 7.22 21.50
C LYS A 170 1.60 6.19 20.85
N MET A 171 2.11 5.01 20.60
CA MET A 171 1.34 3.88 20.07
C MET A 171 1.18 2.77 21.11
N ASP A 172 0.03 2.10 21.11
CA ASP A 172 -0.23 0.89 21.87
C ASP A 172 -0.59 -0.26 20.91
N GLY A 173 0.36 -1.16 20.70
CA GLY A 173 0.21 -2.30 19.78
C GLY A 173 -0.77 -3.36 20.25
N ALA A 174 -1.19 -3.37 21.52
CA ALA A 174 -2.24 -4.25 22.03
C ALA A 174 -3.63 -3.68 21.74
N LEU A 175 -3.82 -2.38 21.99
CA LEU A 175 -5.11 -1.71 21.81
C LEU A 175 -5.33 -1.24 20.36
N GLY A 176 -4.25 -1.11 19.58
CA GLY A 176 -4.32 -0.58 18.22
C GLY A 176 -4.53 0.94 18.18
N THR A 177 -4.16 1.68 19.24
CA THR A 177 -4.36 3.12 19.35
C THR A 177 -3.08 3.90 19.15
N ILE A 178 -3.19 5.10 18.57
CA ILE A 178 -2.08 6.02 18.35
C ILE A 178 -2.53 7.40 18.79
N ILE A 179 -1.76 8.01 19.68
CA ILE A 179 -2.00 9.34 20.25
C ILE A 179 -0.88 10.27 19.76
N ARG A 180 -1.23 11.40 19.19
CA ARG A 180 -0.30 12.46 18.80
C ARG A 180 0.12 13.22 20.06
N LEU A 181 1.41 13.42 20.24
CA LEU A 181 1.95 14.15 21.39
C LEU A 181 2.46 15.51 20.90
N GLU A 182 2.10 16.57 21.61
CA GLU A 182 2.68 17.89 21.36
C GLU A 182 4.12 17.91 21.87
N GLU A 183 5.07 18.39 21.05
CA GLU A 183 6.40 18.70 21.54
C GLU A 183 6.27 19.80 22.61
N GLN A 184 6.46 19.46 23.88
CA GLN A 184 6.57 20.48 24.93
C GLN A 184 7.81 21.32 24.62
N ASN A 185 7.60 22.50 24.04
CA ASN A 185 8.62 23.53 23.93
C ASN A 185 9.03 23.93 25.36
N HIS A 186 10.06 23.28 25.88
CA HIS A 186 10.77 23.83 27.04
C HIS A 186 11.62 24.99 26.53
N GLY A 187 11.03 26.20 26.62
CA GLY A 187 11.72 27.45 26.42
C GLY A 187 12.79 27.73 27.49
#